data_8288a13b3011e5fc7a7e72831d3d243f
#
_entry.id   8288a13b3011e5fc7a7e72831d3d243f
#
_cell.length_a   1.000
_cell.length_b   1.000
_cell.length_c   1.000
_cell.angle_alpha   90.00
_cell.angle_beta   90.00
_cell.angle_gamma   90.00
#
_symmetry.space_group_name_H-M   'P 1'
#
loop_
_entity.id
_entity.type
_entity.pdbx_description
1 polymer ?
#
loop_
_entity_poly.entity_id
_entity_poly.type
_entity_poly.pdbx_seq_one_letter_code
_entity_poly.pdbx_strand_id
1 'polypeptide(L)'
;VRDLREYDAEISKALEIIGQENHNQVLLAGHSTGGLITTLYAAHYPDHRLVKALWANSPFYDFFKSIIEKKVGIPLLSEFGKRFPNAKFPSGLNPWYVPSLHKKFHGEWEFNLEWKPESMPFVQLCFVHAIHEAQKEIHKGITLNIPTLIMHSHQSKYPKKWGIDAQQSDVILDVKDMTNNAKKMKGDIQTLSVHNGLHDLVLSAPPVREKVYQDLFAWLEQKMP
;
A
#
# COMPACT_ATOMS: atom_id res chain seq x y z
N VAL A 1 -4.76 -4.75 15.99
CA VAL A 1 -4.64 -3.34 15.56
C VAL A 1 -6.03 -2.76 15.46
N ARG A 2 -6.28 -1.66 16.17
CA ARG A 2 -7.57 -0.95 16.18
C ARG A 2 -7.45 0.47 15.60
N ASP A 3 -6.24 1.00 15.56
CA ASP A 3 -5.86 2.26 14.93
C ASP A 3 -4.52 2.04 14.21
N LEU A 4 -4.37 2.45 12.95
CA LEU A 4 -3.10 2.28 12.22
C LEU A 4 -1.97 3.13 12.83
N ARG A 5 -2.27 4.14 13.62
CA ARG A 5 -1.26 4.90 14.38
C ARG A 5 -0.56 4.08 15.48
N GLU A 6 -1.08 2.90 15.82
CA GLU A 6 -0.35 1.96 16.68
C GLU A 6 1.03 1.61 16.10
N TYR A 7 1.19 1.67 14.75
CA TYR A 7 2.47 1.46 14.07
C TYR A 7 3.46 2.64 14.15
N ASP A 8 3.02 3.81 14.59
CA ASP A 8 3.88 4.99 14.68
C ASP A 8 5.03 4.77 15.68
N ALA A 9 4.79 4.02 16.75
CA ALA A 9 5.79 3.68 17.75
C ALA A 9 6.91 2.80 17.17
N GLU A 10 6.55 1.78 16.37
CA GLU A 10 7.52 0.89 15.75
C GLU A 10 8.33 1.63 14.67
N ILE A 11 7.69 2.45 13.85
CA ILE A 11 8.37 3.25 12.83
C ILE A 11 9.34 4.24 13.51
N SER A 12 8.88 4.95 14.54
CA SER A 12 9.70 5.91 15.29
C SER A 12 10.90 5.21 15.95
N LYS A 13 10.70 4.01 16.51
CA LYS A 13 11.80 3.23 17.11
C LYS A 13 12.80 2.74 16.08
N ALA A 14 12.34 2.29 14.92
CA ALA A 14 13.23 1.91 13.82
C ALA A 14 14.07 3.11 13.34
N LEU A 15 13.44 4.28 13.17
CA LEU A 15 14.14 5.51 12.78
C LEU A 15 15.14 5.98 13.84
N GLU A 16 14.83 5.83 15.13
CA GLU A 16 15.77 6.11 16.24
C GLU A 16 17.03 5.23 16.12
N ILE A 17 16.85 3.92 15.92
CA ILE A 17 17.96 2.96 15.77
C ILE A 17 18.83 3.33 14.55
N ILE A 18 18.20 3.58 13.39
CA ILE A 18 18.90 4.00 12.17
C ILE A 18 19.71 5.29 12.42
N GLY A 19 19.14 6.25 13.13
CA GLY A 19 19.82 7.50 13.48
C GLY A 19 21.01 7.33 14.39
N GLN A 20 21.01 6.31 15.27
CA GLN A 20 22.15 5.96 16.11
C GLN A 20 23.32 5.35 15.32
N GLU A 21 23.06 4.77 14.17
CA GLU A 21 24.06 4.23 13.22
C GLU A 21 24.68 5.31 12.31
N ASN A 22 24.52 6.60 12.64
CA ASN A 22 25.01 7.76 11.89
C ASN A 22 24.40 7.93 10.49
N HIS A 23 23.28 7.29 10.19
CA HIS A 23 22.51 7.61 9.00
C HIS A 23 21.75 8.93 9.20
N ASN A 24 21.81 9.80 8.20
CA ASN A 24 21.22 11.15 8.25
C ASN A 24 20.06 11.34 7.27
N GLN A 25 19.84 10.36 6.38
CA GLN A 25 18.76 10.37 5.40
C GLN A 25 18.12 8.99 5.27
N VAL A 26 16.78 8.97 5.27
CA VAL A 26 15.98 7.74 5.14
C VAL A 26 14.91 7.97 4.08
N LEU A 27 14.82 7.04 3.12
CA LEU A 27 13.63 6.84 2.31
C LEU A 27 12.64 6.00 3.13
N LEU A 28 11.50 6.59 3.48
CA LEU A 28 10.41 5.81 4.06
C LEU A 28 9.65 5.11 2.93
N ALA A 29 9.57 3.78 2.98
CA ALA A 29 8.91 2.98 1.95
C ALA A 29 7.78 2.15 2.53
N GLY A 30 6.67 2.02 1.79
CA GLY A 30 5.55 1.18 2.21
C GLY A 30 4.79 0.61 1.03
N HIS A 31 4.36 -0.67 1.17
CA HIS A 31 3.54 -1.36 0.18
C HIS A 31 2.12 -1.57 0.70
N SER A 32 1.13 -1.35 -0.15
CA SER A 32 -0.29 -1.64 0.15
C SER A 32 -0.75 -0.95 1.44
N THR A 33 -1.19 -1.68 2.48
CA THR A 33 -1.51 -1.11 3.81
C THR A 33 -0.30 -0.43 4.43
N GLY A 34 0.93 -0.96 4.23
CA GLY A 34 2.17 -0.29 4.65
C GLY A 34 2.36 1.07 3.95
N GLY A 35 1.94 1.18 2.68
CA GLY A 35 1.94 2.46 1.95
C GLY A 35 0.97 3.49 2.55
N LEU A 36 -0.21 3.05 3.03
CA LEU A 36 -1.14 3.91 3.77
C LEU A 36 -0.53 4.36 5.10
N ILE A 37 0.05 3.43 5.87
CA ILE A 37 0.67 3.70 7.17
C ILE A 37 1.83 4.69 7.03
N THR A 38 2.77 4.44 6.12
CA THR A 38 3.94 5.31 5.93
C THR A 38 3.57 6.69 5.39
N THR A 39 2.53 6.78 4.56
CA THR A 39 2.00 8.06 4.07
C THR A 39 1.43 8.90 5.21
N LEU A 40 0.62 8.30 6.10
CA LEU A 40 0.08 8.99 7.26
C LEU A 40 1.16 9.32 8.28
N TYR A 41 2.12 8.42 8.51
CA TYR A 41 3.27 8.72 9.37
C TYR A 41 4.01 9.98 8.88
N ALA A 42 4.33 10.06 7.58
CA ALA A 42 4.98 11.24 7.01
C ALA A 42 4.15 12.53 7.14
N ALA A 43 2.82 12.43 7.07
CA ALA A 43 1.93 13.57 7.27
C ALA A 43 1.84 14.02 8.73
N HIS A 44 1.84 13.07 9.68
CA HIS A 44 1.76 13.34 11.12
C HIS A 44 3.10 13.84 11.70
N TYR A 45 4.22 13.45 11.09
CA TYR A 45 5.58 13.83 11.51
C TYR A 45 6.32 14.59 10.39
N PRO A 46 5.79 15.77 9.96
CA PRO A 46 6.24 16.47 8.74
C PRO A 46 7.69 16.98 8.82
N ASP A 47 8.21 17.18 10.04
CA ASP A 47 9.56 17.72 10.28
C ASP A 47 10.51 16.64 10.83
N HIS A 48 10.23 15.34 10.57
CA HIS A 48 11.09 14.27 11.03
C HIS A 48 12.48 14.36 10.43
N ARG A 49 13.50 14.51 11.30
CA ARG A 49 14.88 14.84 10.90
C ARG A 49 15.50 13.88 9.86
N LEU A 50 15.23 12.58 9.99
CA LEU A 50 15.83 11.55 9.14
C LEU A 50 15.03 11.27 7.87
N VAL A 51 13.70 11.37 7.91
CA VAL A 51 12.85 11.02 6.75
C VAL A 51 12.93 12.13 5.71
N LYS A 52 13.53 11.84 4.56
CA LYS A 52 13.77 12.82 3.49
C LYS A 52 12.90 12.60 2.26
N ALA A 53 12.36 11.40 2.08
CA ALA A 53 11.46 11.07 0.99
C ALA A 53 10.51 9.94 1.40
N LEU A 54 9.41 9.82 0.67
CA LEU A 54 8.44 8.73 0.80
C LEU A 54 8.25 8.03 -0.54
N TRP A 55 8.30 6.69 -0.53
CA TRP A 55 7.88 5.85 -1.64
C TRP A 55 6.70 4.97 -1.23
N ALA A 56 5.54 5.19 -1.83
CA ALA A 56 4.35 4.38 -1.64
C ALA A 56 4.12 3.47 -2.85
N ASN A 57 4.34 2.16 -2.66
CA ASN A 57 4.15 1.12 -3.66
C ASN A 57 2.73 0.57 -3.54
N SER A 58 1.87 0.86 -4.51
CA SER A 58 0.46 0.47 -4.57
C SER A 58 -0.29 0.70 -3.25
N PRO A 59 -0.30 1.93 -2.70
CA PRO A 59 -0.82 2.21 -1.37
C PRO A 59 -2.33 1.99 -1.27
N PHE A 60 -2.80 1.46 -0.14
CA PHE A 60 -4.20 1.14 0.13
C PHE A 60 -5.01 2.38 0.52
N TYR A 61 -5.16 3.34 -0.40
CA TYR A 61 -5.86 4.60 -0.13
C TYR A 61 -7.38 4.50 -0.20
N ASP A 62 -7.94 3.42 -0.78
CA ASP A 62 -9.37 3.13 -0.76
C ASP A 62 -9.65 1.64 -1.03
N PHE A 63 -10.80 1.15 -0.60
CA PHE A 63 -11.23 -0.22 -0.86
C PHE A 63 -11.61 -0.41 -2.33
N PHE A 64 -11.22 -1.56 -2.92
CA PHE A 64 -11.62 -1.93 -4.27
C PHE A 64 -13.07 -2.42 -4.28
N LYS A 65 -13.99 -1.50 -4.21
CA LYS A 65 -15.44 -1.71 -4.10
C LYS A 65 -16.21 -0.72 -4.96
N SER A 66 -17.48 -1.00 -5.20
CA SER A 66 -18.39 -0.06 -5.85
C SER A 66 -18.58 1.22 -5.01
N ILE A 67 -19.01 2.29 -5.64
CA ILE A 67 -19.26 3.59 -4.96
C ILE A 67 -20.27 3.43 -3.80
N ILE A 68 -21.29 2.59 -3.97
CA ILE A 68 -22.31 2.34 -2.92
C ILE A 68 -21.66 1.60 -1.75
N GLU A 69 -20.88 0.56 -2.02
CA GLU A 69 -20.17 -0.18 -0.96
C GLU A 69 -19.19 0.74 -0.21
N LYS A 70 -18.44 1.61 -0.90
CA LYS A 70 -17.52 2.57 -0.28
C LYS A 70 -18.24 3.59 0.61
N LYS A 71 -19.38 4.11 0.16
CA LYS A 71 -20.11 5.18 0.87
C LYS A 71 -21.04 4.67 1.98
N VAL A 72 -21.51 3.43 1.91
CA VAL A 72 -22.47 2.87 2.85
C VAL A 72 -21.95 1.59 3.49
N GLY A 73 -21.55 0.60 2.70
CA GLY A 73 -21.16 -0.71 3.19
C GLY A 73 -19.92 -0.67 4.09
N ILE A 74 -18.86 -0.03 3.64
CA ILE A 74 -17.59 0.08 4.41
C ILE A 74 -17.79 0.88 5.71
N PRO A 75 -18.44 2.07 5.73
CA PRO A 75 -18.73 2.78 6.98
C PRO A 75 -19.55 1.97 7.98
N LEU A 76 -20.60 1.26 7.54
CA LEU A 76 -21.39 0.39 8.41
C LEU A 76 -20.55 -0.77 8.96
N LEU A 77 -19.75 -1.42 8.11
CA LEU A 77 -18.86 -2.49 8.50
C LEU A 77 -17.78 -2.01 9.50
N SER A 78 -17.26 -0.81 9.27
CA SER A 78 -16.30 -0.14 10.15
C SER A 78 -16.91 0.13 11.53
N GLU A 79 -18.11 0.70 11.60
CA GLU A 79 -18.79 0.94 12.89
C GLU A 79 -19.10 -0.37 13.61
N PHE A 80 -19.51 -1.41 12.88
CA PHE A 80 -19.70 -2.73 13.44
C PHE A 80 -18.38 -3.31 13.96
N GLY A 81 -17.27 -3.11 13.25
CA GLY A 81 -15.93 -3.53 13.65
C GLY A 81 -15.44 -2.82 14.93
N LYS A 82 -15.79 -1.55 15.10
CA LYS A 82 -15.54 -0.82 16.34
C LYS A 82 -16.24 -1.47 17.55
N ARG A 83 -17.50 -1.92 17.36
CA ARG A 83 -18.30 -2.56 18.40
C ARG A 83 -17.91 -4.02 18.66
N PHE A 84 -17.55 -4.75 17.60
CA PHE A 84 -17.22 -6.18 17.64
C PHE A 84 -15.83 -6.45 17.02
N PRO A 85 -14.75 -6.03 17.69
CA PRO A 85 -13.40 -5.96 17.11
C PRO A 85 -12.86 -7.32 16.65
N ASN A 86 -13.22 -8.40 17.31
CA ASN A 86 -12.74 -9.75 17.00
C ASN A 86 -13.61 -10.50 15.99
N ALA A 87 -14.74 -9.92 15.55
CA ALA A 87 -15.56 -10.52 14.53
C ALA A 87 -14.76 -10.65 13.21
N LYS A 88 -14.95 -11.77 12.52
CA LYS A 88 -14.29 -12.05 11.24
C LYS A 88 -15.22 -11.73 10.08
N PHE A 89 -14.65 -11.17 9.03
CA PHE A 89 -15.36 -10.84 7.79
C PHE A 89 -14.57 -11.38 6.59
N PRO A 90 -15.23 -11.81 5.50
CA PRO A 90 -14.53 -12.22 4.29
C PRO A 90 -13.57 -11.14 3.80
N SER A 91 -12.31 -11.49 3.55
CA SER A 91 -11.28 -10.52 3.15
C SER A 91 -11.58 -9.85 1.81
N GLY A 92 -12.25 -10.59 0.91
CA GLY A 92 -12.54 -10.14 -0.45
C GLY A 92 -11.30 -10.01 -1.34
N LEU A 93 -10.13 -10.51 -0.89
CA LEU A 93 -8.92 -10.51 -1.71
C LEU A 93 -9.08 -11.46 -2.90
N ASN A 94 -8.51 -11.07 -4.03
CA ASN A 94 -8.53 -11.90 -5.22
C ASN A 94 -7.70 -13.17 -4.99
N PRO A 95 -8.24 -14.38 -5.24
CA PRO A 95 -7.54 -15.64 -4.97
C PRO A 95 -6.33 -15.87 -5.87
N TRP A 96 -6.18 -15.13 -6.96
CA TRP A 96 -5.06 -15.27 -7.89
C TRP A 96 -3.82 -14.45 -7.51
N TYR A 97 -3.88 -13.63 -6.46
CA TYR A 97 -2.73 -12.81 -6.08
C TYR A 97 -1.52 -13.67 -5.66
N VAL A 98 -1.68 -14.56 -4.69
CA VAL A 98 -0.58 -15.43 -4.24
C VAL A 98 -0.15 -16.42 -5.35
N PRO A 99 -1.07 -17.07 -6.07
CA PRO A 99 -0.70 -17.90 -7.21
C PRO A 99 0.06 -17.15 -8.32
N SER A 100 -0.19 -15.86 -8.54
CA SER A 100 0.56 -15.06 -9.51
C SER A 100 2.02 -14.81 -9.10
N LEU A 101 2.34 -14.95 -7.82
CA LEU A 101 3.67 -14.68 -7.27
C LEU A 101 4.50 -15.96 -7.07
N HIS A 102 3.89 -17.02 -6.54
CA HIS A 102 4.64 -18.17 -6.05
C HIS A 102 4.94 -19.20 -7.14
N LYS A 103 6.20 -19.67 -7.20
CA LYS A 103 6.70 -20.62 -8.22
C LYS A 103 5.99 -21.99 -8.24
N LYS A 104 5.34 -22.39 -7.13
CA LYS A 104 4.51 -23.61 -7.09
C LYS A 104 3.29 -23.51 -8.01
N PHE A 105 2.87 -22.31 -8.38
CA PHE A 105 1.71 -22.05 -9.22
C PHE A 105 2.13 -21.40 -10.55
N HIS A 106 2.06 -20.08 -10.65
CA HIS A 106 2.28 -19.36 -11.91
C HIS A 106 3.34 -18.25 -11.81
N GLY A 107 3.85 -18.00 -10.62
CA GLY A 107 4.86 -16.98 -10.36
C GLY A 107 6.29 -17.52 -10.36
N GLU A 108 7.23 -16.67 -10.00
CA GLU A 108 8.66 -16.98 -9.98
C GLU A 108 9.29 -16.92 -8.57
N TRP A 109 8.53 -16.44 -7.58
CA TRP A 109 9.03 -16.25 -6.23
C TRP A 109 8.87 -17.49 -5.36
N GLU A 110 9.82 -17.69 -4.44
CA GLU A 110 9.76 -18.70 -3.42
C GLU A 110 9.66 -18.06 -2.04
N PHE A 111 8.59 -18.38 -1.32
CA PHE A 111 8.34 -17.93 0.05
C PHE A 111 7.51 -18.97 0.81
N ASN A 112 7.49 -18.86 2.14
CA ASN A 112 6.72 -19.80 2.97
C ASN A 112 5.21 -19.54 2.84
N LEU A 113 4.48 -20.51 2.29
CA LEU A 113 3.02 -20.45 2.12
C LEU A 113 2.24 -20.57 3.44
N GLU A 114 2.86 -20.98 4.55
CA GLU A 114 2.24 -20.90 5.87
C GLU A 114 2.18 -19.46 6.38
N TRP A 115 3.19 -18.65 6.04
CA TRP A 115 3.25 -17.23 6.43
C TRP A 115 2.47 -16.33 5.47
N LYS A 116 2.51 -16.64 4.19
CA LYS A 116 1.71 -15.98 3.16
C LYS A 116 0.86 -17.02 2.41
N PRO A 117 -0.30 -17.41 2.97
CA PRO A 117 -1.11 -18.49 2.41
C PRO A 117 -1.72 -18.10 1.05
N GLU A 118 -2.02 -19.11 0.25
CA GLU A 118 -2.65 -18.97 -1.07
C GLU A 118 -3.96 -18.17 -0.99
N SER A 119 -4.73 -18.38 0.07
CA SER A 119 -5.92 -17.59 0.32
C SER A 119 -5.97 -17.08 1.76
N MET A 120 -6.44 -15.86 1.91
CA MET A 120 -6.71 -15.25 3.20
C MET A 120 -8.23 -15.04 3.31
N PRO A 121 -8.99 -16.03 3.81
CA PRO A 121 -10.44 -16.01 3.69
C PRO A 121 -11.10 -14.94 4.56
N PHE A 122 -10.49 -14.58 5.69
CA PHE A 122 -11.08 -13.66 6.65
C PHE A 122 -10.11 -12.59 7.11
N VAL A 123 -10.66 -11.43 7.47
CA VAL A 123 -10.01 -10.32 8.15
C VAL A 123 -10.78 -9.97 9.42
N GLN A 124 -10.09 -9.53 10.46
CA GLN A 124 -10.75 -9.03 11.68
C GLN A 124 -11.37 -7.65 11.42
N LEU A 125 -12.58 -7.44 11.91
CA LEU A 125 -13.30 -6.19 11.67
C LEU A 125 -12.67 -4.97 12.34
N CYS A 126 -11.94 -5.14 13.45
CA CYS A 126 -11.16 -4.04 14.02
C CYS A 126 -10.10 -3.50 13.04
N PHE A 127 -9.50 -4.38 12.24
CA PHE A 127 -8.52 -3.97 11.23
C PHE A 127 -9.19 -3.25 10.04
N VAL A 128 -10.37 -3.71 9.62
CA VAL A 128 -11.17 -3.00 8.60
C VAL A 128 -11.55 -1.60 9.10
N HIS A 129 -11.93 -1.49 10.39
CA HIS A 129 -12.21 -0.20 11.03
C HIS A 129 -10.97 0.70 11.01
N ALA A 130 -9.82 0.20 11.47
CA ALA A 130 -8.56 0.95 11.51
C ALA A 130 -8.15 1.47 10.11
N ILE A 131 -8.26 0.63 9.08
CA ILE A 131 -7.99 1.02 7.69
C ILE A 131 -8.97 2.11 7.24
N HIS A 132 -10.28 1.93 7.49
CA HIS A 132 -11.28 2.91 7.06
C HIS A 132 -11.07 4.29 7.70
N GLU A 133 -10.77 4.34 9.00
CA GLU A 133 -10.48 5.61 9.68
C GLU A 133 -9.22 6.29 9.09
N ALA A 134 -8.16 5.53 8.85
CA ALA A 134 -6.94 6.03 8.21
C ALA A 134 -7.21 6.55 6.78
N GLN A 135 -8.00 5.83 5.99
CA GLN A 135 -8.38 6.25 4.64
C GLN A 135 -9.19 7.55 4.63
N LYS A 136 -10.01 7.81 5.67
CA LYS A 136 -10.75 9.07 5.79
C LYS A 136 -9.82 10.28 5.87
N GLU A 137 -8.65 10.15 6.48
CA GLU A 137 -7.64 11.22 6.49
C GLU A 137 -7.11 11.47 5.07
N ILE A 138 -6.73 10.41 4.36
CA ILE A 138 -6.30 10.49 2.95
C ILE A 138 -7.38 11.14 2.08
N HIS A 139 -8.65 10.75 2.24
CA HIS A 139 -9.76 11.25 1.44
C HIS A 139 -10.05 12.75 1.64
N LYS A 140 -9.74 13.30 2.81
CA LYS A 140 -9.84 14.74 3.11
C LYS A 140 -8.72 15.55 2.45
N GLY A 141 -7.65 14.89 2.04
CA GLY A 141 -6.41 15.50 1.60
C GLY A 141 -5.48 15.80 2.78
N ILE A 142 -4.22 15.40 2.62
CA ILE A 142 -3.15 15.60 3.59
C ILE A 142 -2.04 16.47 2.98
N THR A 143 -1.17 17.00 3.81
CA THR A 143 0.04 17.71 3.37
C THR A 143 1.27 16.86 3.69
N LEU A 144 2.15 16.69 2.70
CA LEU A 144 3.42 16.01 2.84
C LEU A 144 4.55 17.00 2.58
N ASN A 145 5.38 17.26 3.58
CA ASN A 145 6.49 18.23 3.50
C ASN A 145 7.76 17.62 2.86
N ILE A 146 7.71 16.36 2.49
CA ILE A 146 8.82 15.64 1.85
C ILE A 146 8.42 15.19 0.44
N PRO A 147 9.38 15.09 -0.49
CA PRO A 147 9.12 14.50 -1.80
C PRO A 147 8.49 13.11 -1.67
N THR A 148 7.44 12.88 -2.42
CA THR A 148 6.65 11.63 -2.34
C THR A 148 6.45 11.05 -3.73
N LEU A 149 6.85 9.80 -3.91
CA LEU A 149 6.59 8.99 -5.10
C LEU A 149 5.54 7.93 -4.80
N ILE A 150 4.43 7.98 -5.51
CA ILE A 150 3.38 6.96 -5.48
C ILE A 150 3.48 6.17 -6.78
N MET A 151 3.87 4.90 -6.68
CA MET A 151 3.93 4.00 -7.83
C MET A 151 2.81 2.97 -7.76
N HIS A 152 2.22 2.64 -8.90
CA HIS A 152 1.15 1.65 -9.00
C HIS A 152 1.12 0.98 -10.37
N SER A 153 0.45 -0.15 -10.50
CA SER A 153 0.18 -0.79 -11.80
C SER A 153 -0.55 0.17 -12.75
N HIS A 154 -0.37 -0.01 -14.05
CA HIS A 154 -1.10 0.78 -15.06
C HIS A 154 -2.60 0.49 -15.10
N GLN A 155 -3.03 -0.67 -14.59
CA GLN A 155 -4.43 -1.09 -14.59
C GLN A 155 -4.76 -1.97 -13.39
N SER A 156 -6.06 -2.00 -13.06
CA SER A 156 -6.63 -2.96 -12.11
C SER A 156 -7.54 -3.94 -12.83
N LYS A 157 -7.48 -5.20 -12.42
CA LYS A 157 -8.37 -6.28 -12.88
C LYS A 157 -8.80 -7.12 -11.69
N TYR A 158 -9.98 -7.69 -11.79
CA TYR A 158 -10.45 -8.65 -10.79
C TYR A 158 -10.86 -9.96 -11.49
N PRO A 159 -9.89 -10.74 -11.97
CA PRO A 159 -10.17 -11.94 -12.76
C PRO A 159 -10.88 -13.00 -11.91
N LYS A 160 -11.95 -13.59 -12.46
CA LYS A 160 -12.66 -14.72 -11.84
C LYS A 160 -12.00 -16.06 -12.14
N LYS A 161 -11.15 -16.12 -13.19
CA LYS A 161 -10.39 -17.28 -13.62
C LYS A 161 -8.94 -16.88 -13.77
N TRP A 162 -8.04 -17.85 -13.63
CA TRP A 162 -6.63 -17.63 -13.93
C TRP A 162 -6.43 -17.16 -15.38
N GLY A 163 -5.51 -16.23 -15.54
CA GLY A 163 -5.12 -15.69 -16.84
C GLY A 163 -4.00 -14.66 -16.68
N ILE A 164 -3.46 -14.20 -17.81
CA ILE A 164 -2.33 -13.26 -17.84
C ILE A 164 -2.62 -11.94 -17.12
N ASP A 165 -3.88 -11.53 -17.06
CA ASP A 165 -4.31 -10.36 -16.30
C ASP A 165 -3.89 -10.42 -14.81
N ALA A 166 -3.83 -11.62 -14.23
CA ALA A 166 -3.40 -11.80 -12.84
C ALA A 166 -1.89 -11.55 -12.64
N GLN A 167 -1.10 -11.58 -13.72
CA GLN A 167 0.35 -11.33 -13.70
C GLN A 167 0.74 -9.96 -14.30
N GLN A 168 -0.23 -9.19 -14.79
CA GLN A 168 0.04 -7.92 -15.47
C GLN A 168 -0.88 -6.79 -15.01
N SER A 169 -1.47 -6.91 -13.82
CA SER A 169 -2.35 -5.89 -13.24
C SER A 169 -2.36 -5.92 -11.72
N ASP A 170 -2.86 -4.86 -11.11
CA ASP A 170 -3.25 -4.88 -9.70
C ASP A 170 -4.58 -5.64 -9.57
N VAL A 171 -4.56 -6.81 -8.92
CA VAL A 171 -5.75 -7.63 -8.68
C VAL A 171 -6.35 -7.42 -7.27
N ILE A 172 -5.78 -6.51 -6.49
CA ILE A 172 -6.14 -6.23 -5.10
C ILE A 172 -6.81 -4.88 -4.93
N LEU A 173 -6.26 -3.82 -5.56
CA LEU A 173 -6.71 -2.44 -5.39
C LEU A 173 -7.07 -1.78 -6.73
N ASP A 174 -7.86 -0.71 -6.67
CA ASP A 174 -8.12 0.13 -7.85
C ASP A 174 -7.05 1.22 -7.97
N VAL A 175 -6.26 1.16 -9.03
CA VAL A 175 -5.21 2.15 -9.32
C VAL A 175 -5.76 3.56 -9.52
N LYS A 176 -7.04 3.70 -9.95
CA LYS A 176 -7.71 4.99 -10.06
C LYS A 176 -7.91 5.65 -8.69
N ASP A 177 -8.19 4.86 -7.67
CA ASP A 177 -8.33 5.37 -6.31
C ASP A 177 -7.00 5.92 -5.77
N MET A 178 -5.88 5.25 -6.07
CA MET A 178 -4.55 5.72 -5.70
C MET A 178 -4.27 7.09 -6.33
N THR A 179 -4.45 7.19 -7.66
CA THR A 179 -4.25 8.43 -8.41
C THR A 179 -5.19 9.57 -7.96
N ASN A 180 -6.48 9.25 -7.75
CA ASN A 180 -7.47 10.24 -7.34
C ASN A 180 -7.22 10.77 -5.93
N ASN A 181 -6.76 9.94 -5.01
CA ASN A 181 -6.40 10.38 -3.67
C ASN A 181 -5.06 11.13 -3.65
N ALA A 182 -4.08 10.70 -4.44
CA ALA A 182 -2.83 11.44 -4.63
C ALA A 182 -3.06 12.91 -5.07
N LYS A 183 -4.00 13.13 -5.99
CA LYS A 183 -4.37 14.47 -6.47
C LYS A 183 -4.95 15.40 -5.39
N LYS A 184 -5.44 14.87 -4.27
CA LYS A 184 -5.94 15.64 -3.13
C LYS A 184 -4.84 16.02 -2.14
N MET A 185 -3.70 15.36 -2.22
CA MET A 185 -2.55 15.61 -1.34
C MET A 185 -1.85 16.92 -1.75
N LYS A 186 -1.28 17.62 -0.78
CA LYS A 186 -0.46 18.82 -0.99
C LYS A 186 1.00 18.50 -0.75
N GLY A 187 1.88 19.08 -1.55
CA GLY A 187 3.33 18.88 -1.47
C GLY A 187 3.93 18.49 -2.82
N ASP A 188 5.17 18.03 -2.80
CA ASP A 188 5.86 17.51 -3.99
C ASP A 188 5.47 16.03 -4.19
N ILE A 189 4.30 15.82 -4.82
CA ILE A 189 3.70 14.50 -5.02
C ILE A 189 3.83 14.09 -6.49
N GLN A 190 4.53 13.01 -6.74
CA GLN A 190 4.64 12.41 -8.07
C GLN A 190 3.93 11.06 -8.10
N THR A 191 3.15 10.79 -9.14
CA THR A 191 2.55 9.48 -9.40
C THR A 191 3.17 8.86 -10.64
N LEU A 192 3.46 7.55 -10.58
CA LEU A 192 4.04 6.81 -11.69
C LEU A 192 3.28 5.50 -11.91
N SER A 193 2.78 5.33 -13.14
CA SER A 193 2.07 4.13 -13.57
C SER A 193 3.02 3.15 -14.24
N VAL A 194 3.05 1.91 -13.76
CA VAL A 194 3.96 0.85 -14.22
C VAL A 194 3.21 -0.11 -15.12
N HIS A 195 3.59 -0.16 -16.40
CA HIS A 195 2.99 -1.10 -17.35
C HIS A 195 3.27 -2.55 -16.95
N ASN A 196 2.25 -3.40 -16.98
CA ASN A 196 2.31 -4.81 -16.55
C ASN A 196 2.76 -5.02 -15.09
N GLY A 197 2.70 -3.98 -14.24
CA GLY A 197 2.99 -4.10 -12.82
C GLY A 197 1.96 -4.94 -12.09
N LEU A 198 2.41 -5.76 -11.14
CA LEU A 198 1.57 -6.42 -10.16
C LEU A 198 1.12 -5.45 -9.06
N HIS A 199 0.27 -5.90 -8.14
CA HIS A 199 -0.06 -5.15 -6.93
C HIS A 199 1.20 -4.78 -6.14
N ASP A 200 2.11 -5.73 -5.89
CA ASP A 200 3.45 -5.41 -5.42
C ASP A 200 4.39 -5.28 -6.62
N LEU A 201 4.75 -4.05 -6.96
CA LEU A 201 5.52 -3.76 -8.17
C LEU A 201 6.88 -4.43 -8.19
N VAL A 202 7.54 -4.57 -7.03
CA VAL A 202 8.85 -5.22 -6.93
C VAL A 202 8.79 -6.73 -7.07
N LEU A 203 7.62 -7.31 -7.00
CA LEU A 203 7.38 -8.73 -7.24
C LEU A 203 6.94 -9.03 -8.69
N SER A 204 6.83 -8.02 -9.54
CA SER A 204 6.52 -8.17 -10.96
C SER A 204 7.62 -8.94 -11.70
N ALA A 205 7.31 -9.39 -12.92
CA ALA A 205 8.28 -10.05 -13.81
C ALA A 205 9.57 -9.23 -13.99
N PRO A 206 10.75 -9.86 -14.22
CA PRO A 206 12.06 -9.19 -14.20
C PRO A 206 12.12 -7.88 -14.98
N PRO A 207 11.69 -7.79 -16.24
CA PRO A 207 11.79 -6.53 -16.99
C PRO A 207 10.96 -5.39 -16.38
N VAL A 208 9.83 -5.75 -15.73
CA VAL A 208 8.94 -4.76 -15.10
C VAL A 208 9.56 -4.25 -13.79
N ARG A 209 10.05 -5.14 -12.92
CA ARG A 209 10.68 -4.74 -11.65
C ARG A 209 12.00 -4.01 -11.86
N GLU A 210 12.78 -4.35 -12.88
CA GLU A 210 13.97 -3.59 -13.25
C GLU A 210 13.62 -2.15 -13.59
N LYS A 211 12.56 -1.94 -14.38
CA LYS A 211 12.04 -0.60 -14.69
C LYS A 211 11.57 0.13 -13.43
N VAL A 212 10.89 -0.57 -12.50
CA VAL A 212 10.48 0.01 -11.19
C VAL A 212 11.69 0.53 -10.43
N TYR A 213 12.76 -0.26 -10.33
CA TYR A 213 13.98 0.18 -9.64
C TYR A 213 14.69 1.32 -10.37
N GLN A 214 14.80 1.26 -11.69
CA GLN A 214 15.38 2.34 -12.49
C GLN A 214 14.64 3.66 -12.25
N ASP A 215 13.31 3.65 -12.30
CA ASP A 215 12.50 4.84 -12.09
C ASP A 215 12.59 5.35 -10.64
N LEU A 216 12.59 4.44 -9.67
CA LEU A 216 12.73 4.80 -8.26
C LEU A 216 14.10 5.44 -7.99
N PHE A 217 15.21 4.82 -8.45
CA PHE A 217 16.53 5.37 -8.21
C PHE A 217 16.77 6.68 -8.96
N ALA A 218 16.31 6.81 -10.21
CA ALA A 218 16.37 8.07 -10.94
C ALA A 218 15.60 9.19 -10.22
N TRP A 219 14.45 8.88 -9.62
CA TRP A 219 13.69 9.83 -8.81
C TRP A 219 14.43 10.17 -7.51
N LEU A 220 15.03 9.19 -6.83
CA LEU A 220 15.81 9.43 -5.60
C LEU A 220 17.02 10.31 -5.84
N GLU A 221 17.79 10.10 -6.93
CA GLU A 221 18.90 10.96 -7.30
C GLU A 221 18.51 12.43 -7.47
N GLN A 222 17.28 12.70 -7.92
CA GLN A 222 16.75 14.06 -8.06
C GLN A 222 16.28 14.66 -6.74
N LYS A 223 15.76 13.84 -5.81
CA LYS A 223 15.05 14.32 -4.61
C LYS A 223 15.87 14.17 -3.32
N MET A 224 16.87 13.32 -3.33
CA MET A 224 17.77 13.05 -2.19
C MET A 224 19.24 13.05 -2.66
N PRO A 225 19.74 14.18 -3.21
CA PRO A 225 21.10 14.28 -3.73
C PRO A 225 22.19 14.08 -2.66
#